data_38d1ea5f1f451c0693d28e0a75659e27
#
_entry.id   38d1ea5f1f451c0693d28e0a75659e27
#
_cell.length_a   1.000
_cell.length_b   1.000
_cell.length_c   1.000
_cell.angle_alpha   90.00
_cell.angle_beta   90.00
_cell.angle_gamma   90.00
#
_symmetry.space_group_name_H-M   'P 1'
#
loop_
_entity.id
_entity.type
_entity.pdbx_description
1 polymer ?
#
loop_
_entity_poly.entity_id
_entity_poly.type
_entity_poly.pdbx_seq_one_letter_code
_entity_poly.pdbx_strand_id
1 'polypeptide(L)'
;MAEELRIKNGDKQEMYETLLPQIASLVGNETDLIANMANIAAALKQTFGFFWVGFYRVIDNQLVLAPFQGPIACTRIKYGKGVCGTAWKEARTIIVPDVDAFPGHIACSSASRSEIVVPVISVSYTHLR
;
A
#
# COMPACT_ATOMS: atom_id res chain seq x y z
N MET A 1 16.15 0.25 -18.83
CA MET A 1 15.00 -0.18 -19.64
C MET A 1 13.88 -0.61 -18.72
N ALA A 2 12.67 -0.11 -18.94
CA ALA A 2 11.54 -0.45 -18.11
C ALA A 2 11.08 -1.89 -18.38
N GLU A 3 10.70 -2.60 -17.32
CA GLU A 3 10.13 -3.93 -17.44
C GLU A 3 8.62 -3.83 -17.71
N GLU A 4 8.11 -4.77 -18.50
CA GLU A 4 6.68 -4.88 -18.76
C GLU A 4 6.07 -6.02 -17.97
N LEU A 5 4.91 -5.77 -17.39
CA LEU A 5 4.14 -6.81 -16.71
C LEU A 5 3.41 -7.68 -17.72
N ARG A 6 3.40 -8.98 -17.46
CA ARG A 6 2.66 -9.96 -18.25
C ARG A 6 1.72 -10.71 -17.34
N ILE A 7 0.48 -10.21 -17.22
CA ILE A 7 -0.49 -10.73 -16.28
C ILE A 7 -1.49 -11.61 -17.02
N LYS A 8 -1.73 -12.81 -16.48
CA LYS A 8 -2.74 -13.72 -16.99
C LYS A 8 -4.12 -13.13 -16.76
N ASN A 9 -4.89 -12.99 -17.83
CA ASN A 9 -6.27 -12.54 -17.75
C ASN A 9 -7.12 -13.63 -17.10
N GLY A 10 -7.81 -13.29 -16.01
CA GLY A 10 -8.59 -14.24 -15.25
C GLY A 10 -9.21 -13.59 -14.02
N ASP A 11 -9.53 -14.39 -12.99
CA ASP A 11 -10.03 -13.85 -11.74
C ASP A 11 -8.89 -13.18 -10.94
N LYS A 12 -9.24 -12.55 -9.83
CA LYS A 12 -8.26 -11.83 -9.00
C LYS A 12 -7.16 -12.74 -8.49
N GLN A 13 -7.51 -13.96 -8.09
CA GLN A 13 -6.51 -14.89 -7.58
C GLN A 13 -5.47 -15.24 -8.66
N GLU A 14 -5.90 -15.52 -9.87
CA GLU A 14 -4.99 -15.79 -10.98
C GLU A 14 -4.13 -14.59 -11.33
N MET A 15 -4.70 -13.39 -11.27
CA MET A 15 -3.96 -12.15 -11.52
C MET A 15 -2.88 -11.94 -10.45
N TYR A 16 -3.18 -12.17 -9.17
CA TYR A 16 -2.19 -12.10 -8.10
C TYR A 16 -1.10 -13.16 -8.25
N GLU A 17 -1.48 -14.38 -8.60
CA GLU A 17 -0.53 -15.48 -8.77
C GLU A 17 0.50 -15.20 -9.87
N THR A 18 0.09 -14.51 -10.93
CA THR A 18 1.01 -14.13 -12.01
C THR A 18 1.76 -12.83 -11.70
N LEU A 19 1.16 -11.91 -10.93
CA LEU A 19 1.77 -10.64 -10.59
C LEU A 19 2.87 -10.75 -9.52
N LEU A 20 2.63 -11.53 -8.46
CA LEU A 20 3.54 -11.56 -7.31
C LEU A 20 4.99 -11.95 -7.66
N PRO A 21 5.24 -12.98 -8.48
CA PRO A 21 6.60 -13.28 -8.89
C PRO A 21 7.26 -12.16 -9.69
N GLN A 22 6.47 -11.43 -10.48
CA GLN A 22 6.98 -10.31 -11.26
C GLN A 22 7.34 -9.11 -10.38
N ILE A 23 6.55 -8.83 -9.36
CA ILE A 23 6.90 -7.81 -8.36
C ILE A 23 8.18 -8.21 -7.63
N ALA A 24 8.27 -9.46 -7.19
CA ALA A 24 9.46 -9.97 -6.50
C ALA A 24 10.72 -9.79 -7.36
N SER A 25 10.62 -10.08 -8.66
CA SER A 25 11.71 -9.87 -9.60
C SER A 25 12.04 -8.37 -9.78
N LEU A 26 11.01 -7.55 -9.87
CA LEU A 26 11.16 -6.11 -10.10
C LEU A 26 11.92 -5.41 -8.96
N VAL A 27 11.69 -5.83 -7.71
CA VAL A 27 12.33 -5.22 -6.53
C VAL A 27 13.54 -6.00 -6.02
N GLY A 28 13.79 -7.18 -6.57
CA GLY A 28 14.77 -8.12 -6.03
C GLY A 28 16.22 -7.61 -6.02
N ASN A 29 16.60 -6.80 -6.99
CA ASN A 29 17.94 -6.25 -7.11
C ASN A 29 18.03 -4.77 -6.78
N GLU A 30 16.91 -4.14 -6.44
CA GLU A 30 16.87 -2.73 -6.11
C GLU A 30 16.80 -2.53 -4.60
N THR A 31 17.69 -1.70 -4.06
CA THR A 31 17.76 -1.42 -2.63
C THR A 31 17.12 -0.10 -2.23
N ASP A 32 16.80 0.77 -3.19
CA ASP A 32 16.15 2.04 -2.88
C ASP A 32 14.68 1.82 -2.57
N LEU A 33 14.29 2.15 -1.33
CA LEU A 33 12.93 1.97 -0.84
C LEU A 33 11.92 2.78 -1.65
N ILE A 34 12.23 4.02 -1.98
CA ILE A 34 11.31 4.90 -2.72
C ILE A 34 11.07 4.35 -4.13
N ALA A 35 12.12 3.92 -4.81
CA ALA A 35 12.00 3.33 -6.14
C ALA A 35 11.13 2.07 -6.11
N ASN A 36 11.33 1.21 -5.13
CA ASN A 36 10.55 -0.01 -4.96
C ASN A 36 9.08 0.29 -4.67
N MET A 37 8.79 1.22 -3.77
CA MET A 37 7.42 1.65 -3.48
C MET A 37 6.74 2.19 -4.73
N ALA A 38 7.43 3.01 -5.51
CA ALA A 38 6.88 3.57 -6.75
C ALA A 38 6.50 2.48 -7.74
N ASN A 39 7.38 1.51 -7.96
CA ASN A 39 7.14 0.43 -8.90
C ASN A 39 6.10 -0.57 -8.43
N ILE A 40 6.04 -0.86 -7.14
CA ILE A 40 4.99 -1.72 -6.59
C ILE A 40 3.62 -1.05 -6.74
N ALA A 41 3.51 0.23 -6.40
CA ALA A 41 2.27 0.98 -6.58
C ALA A 41 1.83 1.00 -8.05
N ALA A 42 2.77 1.24 -8.97
CA ALA A 42 2.48 1.23 -10.39
C ALA A 42 2.02 -0.15 -10.88
N ALA A 43 2.68 -1.21 -10.45
CA ALA A 43 2.34 -2.58 -10.84
C ALA A 43 0.92 -2.97 -10.39
N LEU A 44 0.56 -2.62 -9.15
CA LEU A 44 -0.77 -2.89 -8.61
C LEU A 44 -1.84 -2.07 -9.33
N LYS A 45 -1.58 -0.79 -9.56
CA LYS A 45 -2.50 0.09 -10.28
C LYS A 45 -2.73 -0.40 -11.72
N GLN A 46 -1.67 -0.74 -12.41
CA GLN A 46 -1.72 -1.20 -13.79
C GLN A 46 -2.45 -2.54 -13.93
N THR A 47 -2.27 -3.42 -12.96
CA THR A 47 -2.87 -4.77 -12.98
C THR A 47 -4.35 -4.74 -12.63
N PHE A 48 -4.75 -4.03 -11.57
CA PHE A 48 -6.09 -4.08 -11.03
C PHE A 48 -6.93 -2.83 -11.26
N GLY A 49 -6.31 -1.72 -11.65
CA GLY A 49 -7.02 -0.47 -11.85
C GLY A 49 -7.59 0.13 -10.58
N PHE A 50 -6.99 -0.13 -9.43
CA PHE A 50 -7.44 0.44 -8.16
C PHE A 50 -7.60 1.96 -8.26
N PHE A 51 -8.61 2.50 -7.60
CA PHE A 51 -8.80 3.93 -7.52
C PHE A 51 -7.57 4.64 -6.94
N TRP A 52 -7.02 4.07 -5.86
CA TRP A 52 -5.81 4.56 -5.21
C TRP A 52 -5.01 3.38 -4.65
N VAL A 53 -3.71 3.39 -4.85
CA VAL A 53 -2.80 2.41 -4.26
C VAL A 53 -1.46 3.09 -3.97
N GLY A 54 -0.95 2.89 -2.76
CA GLY A 54 0.29 3.55 -2.40
C GLY A 54 0.74 3.23 -0.99
N PHE A 55 1.69 4.02 -0.54
CA PHE A 55 2.39 3.81 0.71
C PHE A 55 2.36 5.05 1.58
N TYR A 56 2.34 4.81 2.89
CA TYR A 56 2.64 5.81 3.90
C TYR A 56 3.82 5.31 4.71
N ARG A 57 4.73 6.20 5.07
CA ARG A 57 5.88 5.87 5.92
C ARG A 57 5.74 6.57 7.26
N VAL A 58 6.21 5.90 8.32
CA VAL A 58 6.29 6.51 9.65
C VAL A 58 7.52 7.40 9.69
N ILE A 59 7.31 8.71 9.80
CA ILE A 59 8.38 9.72 9.91
C ILE A 59 7.98 10.67 11.03
N ASP A 60 8.86 10.87 12.00
CA ASP A 60 8.63 11.79 13.13
C ASP A 60 7.28 11.55 13.83
N ASN A 61 6.96 10.29 14.09
CA ASN A 61 5.75 9.85 14.77
C ASN A 61 4.45 10.19 14.02
N GLN A 62 4.53 10.32 12.71
CA GLN A 62 3.37 10.49 11.83
C GLN A 62 3.49 9.59 10.63
N LEU A 63 2.36 9.23 10.02
CA LEU A 63 2.36 8.67 8.68
C LEU A 63 2.51 9.81 7.68
N VAL A 64 3.48 9.69 6.80
CA VAL A 64 3.75 10.68 5.75
C VAL A 64 3.56 10.02 4.40
N LEU A 65 2.80 10.68 3.53
CA LEU A 65 2.53 10.19 2.19
C LEU A 65 3.82 9.84 1.46
N ALA A 66 3.87 8.66 0.90
CA ALA A 66 4.98 8.12 0.13
C ALA A 66 4.50 7.83 -1.30
N PRO A 67 5.27 7.17 -2.15
CA PRO A 67 4.87 6.93 -3.54
C PRO A 67 3.50 6.26 -3.65
N PHE A 68 2.68 6.77 -4.56
CA PHE A 68 1.34 6.27 -4.80
C PHE A 68 0.90 6.52 -6.23
N GLN A 69 -0.20 5.86 -6.60
CA GLN A 69 -0.89 6.05 -7.86
C GLN A 69 -2.35 6.34 -7.56
N GLY A 70 -2.86 7.46 -8.08
CA GLY A 70 -4.25 7.85 -7.88
C GLY A 70 -4.41 9.33 -7.59
N PRO A 71 -5.62 9.74 -7.12
CA PRO A 71 -5.86 11.14 -6.79
C PRO A 71 -5.06 11.60 -5.56
N ILE A 72 -4.98 12.90 -5.41
CA ILE A 72 -4.33 13.54 -4.26
C ILE A 72 -4.85 12.93 -2.94
N ALA A 73 -3.92 12.68 -2.02
CA ALA A 73 -4.22 12.06 -0.73
C ALA A 73 -3.78 12.95 0.42
N CYS A 74 -4.17 12.57 1.64
CA CYS A 74 -3.72 13.26 2.85
C CYS A 74 -2.20 13.16 2.96
N THR A 75 -1.53 14.29 3.17
CA THR A 75 -0.08 14.31 3.27
C THR A 75 0.42 13.68 4.57
N ARG A 76 -0.31 13.89 5.67
CA ARG A 76 0.07 13.38 6.98
C ARG A 76 -1.13 12.81 7.72
N ILE A 77 -0.92 11.68 8.40
CA ILE A 77 -1.95 11.01 9.20
C ILE A 77 -1.37 10.72 10.59
N LYS A 78 -2.13 11.08 11.61
CA LYS A 78 -1.73 10.87 13.01
C LYS A 78 -1.90 9.41 13.44
N TYR A 79 -1.09 9.00 14.40
CA TYR A 79 -1.18 7.69 15.03
C TYR A 79 -2.59 7.41 15.55
N GLY A 80 -3.13 6.24 15.20
CA GLY A 80 -4.45 5.82 15.62
C GLY A 80 -5.62 6.51 14.94
N LYS A 81 -5.38 7.38 13.93
CA LYS A 81 -6.44 8.10 13.22
C LYS A 81 -6.70 7.50 11.85
N GLY A 82 -7.98 7.37 11.52
CA GLY A 82 -8.42 6.77 10.26
C GLY A 82 -8.03 5.31 10.14
N VAL A 83 -8.20 4.72 8.97
CA VAL A 83 -7.86 3.32 8.73
C VAL A 83 -6.35 3.11 8.77
N CYS A 84 -5.60 3.96 8.09
CA CYS A 84 -4.13 3.87 8.07
C CYS A 84 -3.53 4.04 9.47
N GLY A 85 -3.96 5.05 10.21
CA GLY A 85 -3.46 5.30 11.56
C GLY A 85 -3.82 4.18 12.52
N THR A 86 -4.98 3.57 12.34
CA THR A 86 -5.43 2.42 13.15
C THR A 86 -4.61 1.16 12.82
N ALA A 87 -4.35 0.90 11.53
CA ALA A 87 -3.51 -0.23 11.12
C ALA A 87 -2.10 -0.12 11.72
N TRP A 88 -1.56 1.09 11.72
CA TRP A 88 -0.26 1.35 12.35
C TRP A 88 -0.31 1.06 13.86
N LYS A 89 -1.30 1.63 14.55
CA LYS A 89 -1.46 1.46 16.01
C LYS A 89 -1.61 -0.01 16.39
N GLU A 90 -2.44 -0.75 15.68
CA GLU A 90 -2.74 -2.14 15.99
C GLU A 90 -1.75 -3.13 15.37
N ALA A 91 -0.87 -2.66 14.49
CA ALA A 91 0.13 -3.48 13.79
C ALA A 91 -0.48 -4.69 13.09
N ARG A 92 -1.63 -4.50 12.47
CA ARG A 92 -2.34 -5.56 11.74
C ARG A 92 -3.02 -5.02 10.49
N THR A 93 -3.27 -5.91 9.54
CA THR A 93 -4.05 -5.59 8.34
C THR A 93 -5.49 -5.27 8.72
N ILE A 94 -6.02 -4.18 8.17
CA ILE A 94 -7.40 -3.77 8.36
C ILE A 94 -8.09 -3.75 7.00
N ILE A 95 -9.21 -4.47 6.90
CA ILE A 95 -10.05 -4.51 5.71
C ILE A 95 -11.34 -3.78 6.03
N VAL A 96 -11.64 -2.76 5.23
CA VAL A 96 -12.83 -1.94 5.39
C VAL A 96 -13.68 -2.03 4.12
N PRO A 97 -14.72 -2.88 4.13
CA PRO A 97 -15.61 -3.01 2.97
C PRO A 97 -16.39 -1.74 2.65
N ASP A 98 -16.72 -0.95 3.67
CA ASP A 98 -17.43 0.32 3.56
C ASP A 98 -16.79 1.35 4.48
N VAL A 99 -16.12 2.33 3.89
CA VAL A 99 -15.41 3.37 4.64
C VAL A 99 -16.34 4.24 5.49
N ASP A 100 -17.59 4.40 5.06
CA ASP A 100 -18.57 5.21 5.80
C ASP A 100 -18.97 4.55 7.12
N ALA A 101 -18.79 3.24 7.22
CA ALA A 101 -19.08 2.49 8.44
C ALA A 101 -17.88 2.39 9.39
N PHE A 102 -16.71 2.88 8.99
CA PHE A 102 -15.50 2.80 9.83
C PHE A 102 -15.44 3.99 10.79
N PRO A 103 -15.42 3.74 12.13
CA PRO A 103 -15.36 4.82 13.11
C PRO A 103 -14.06 5.64 12.97
N GLY A 104 -14.22 6.96 12.85
CA GLY A 104 -13.08 7.85 12.72
C GLY A 104 -12.40 7.85 11.36
N HIS A 105 -13.08 7.35 10.33
CA HIS A 105 -12.55 7.38 8.97
C HIS A 105 -12.19 8.80 8.54
N ILE A 106 -10.99 8.97 7.98
CA ILE A 106 -10.53 10.24 7.43
C ILE A 106 -10.76 10.20 5.93
N ALA A 107 -11.70 11.00 5.45
CA ALA A 107 -12.02 11.07 4.03
C ALA A 107 -11.04 11.97 3.30
N CYS A 108 -9.89 11.43 2.87
CA CYS A 108 -8.95 12.16 2.02
C CYS A 108 -9.45 12.25 0.58
N SER A 109 -10.42 11.42 0.21
CA SER A 109 -11.14 11.48 -1.05
C SER A 109 -12.56 11.00 -0.86
N SER A 110 -13.54 11.77 -1.32
CA SER A 110 -14.95 11.39 -1.26
C SER A 110 -15.30 10.22 -2.17
N ALA A 111 -14.43 9.87 -3.10
CA ALA A 111 -14.64 8.76 -4.02
C ALA A 111 -14.20 7.40 -3.46
N SER A 112 -13.50 7.38 -2.33
CA SER A 112 -13.12 6.13 -1.67
C SER A 112 -14.36 5.42 -1.13
N ARG A 113 -14.48 4.10 -1.40
CA ARG A 113 -15.61 3.27 -0.99
C ARG A 113 -15.21 2.22 0.01
N SER A 114 -14.09 1.56 -0.26
CA SER A 114 -13.54 0.52 0.57
C SER A 114 -12.03 0.68 0.58
N GLU A 115 -11.40 0.13 1.61
CA GLU A 115 -9.94 0.14 1.66
C GLU A 115 -9.38 -1.05 2.41
N ILE A 116 -8.15 -1.41 2.08
CA ILE A 116 -7.35 -2.35 2.83
C ILE A 116 -6.03 -1.67 3.15
N VAL A 117 -5.61 -1.76 4.39
CA VAL A 117 -4.32 -1.24 4.85
C VAL A 117 -3.52 -2.36 5.44
N VAL A 118 -2.32 -2.56 4.91
CA VAL A 118 -1.41 -3.63 5.32
C VAL A 118 -0.16 -2.99 5.93
N PRO A 119 0.15 -3.24 7.22
CA PRO A 119 1.38 -2.74 7.80
C PRO A 119 2.58 -3.53 7.24
N VAL A 120 3.59 -2.81 6.79
CA VAL A 120 4.86 -3.40 6.35
C VAL A 120 5.86 -3.12 7.46
N ILE A 121 6.25 -4.18 8.17
CA ILE A 121 7.10 -4.07 9.35
C ILE A 121 8.49 -4.61 9.03
N SER A 122 9.50 -3.77 9.28
CA SER A 122 10.89 -4.19 9.14
C SER A 122 11.40 -4.67 10.50
N VAL A 123 11.97 -5.86 10.52
CA VAL A 123 12.55 -6.44 11.73
C VAL A 123 14.06 -6.43 11.59
N SER A 124 14.73 -5.80 12.57
CA SER A 124 16.19 -5.79 12.60
C SER A 124 16.70 -7.02 13.35
N TYR A 125 17.54 -7.81 12.71
CA TYR A 125 18.14 -8.98 13.33
C TYR A 125 19.05 -8.65 14.51
N THR A 126 19.51 -7.42 14.61
CA THR A 126 20.32 -6.99 15.78
C THR A 126 19.50 -7.01 17.07
N HIS A 127 18.20 -7.04 16.99
CA HIS A 127 17.30 -7.09 18.14
C HIS A 127 16.82 -8.52 18.49
N LEU A 128 17.20 -9.49 17.68
CA LEU A 128 16.81 -10.89 17.88
C LEU A 128 17.88 -11.66 18.64
N ARG A 129 17.94 -11.44 19.90
CA ARG A 129 18.95 -12.07 20.73
C ARG A 129 18.36 -12.89 21.85
#